data_e26d76966f73f787f5edee870ca183a4
#
_entry.id   e26d76966f73f787f5edee870ca183a4
#
_cell.length_a   1.000
_cell.length_b   1.000
_cell.length_c   1.000
_cell.angle_alpha   90.00
_cell.angle_beta   90.00
_cell.angle_gamma   90.00
#
_symmetry.space_group_name_H-M   'P 1'
#
loop_
_entity.id
_entity.type
_entity.pdbx_description
1 polymer ?
#
loop_
_entity_poly.entity_id
_entity_poly.type
_entity_poly.pdbx_seq_one_letter_code
_entity_poly.pdbx_strand_id
1 'polypeptide(L)'
;INGGKNRIAYYAKYNNDDLSEDLILKIHETKQFHYLEIIKKNCVSFKTGVFRLINELHRKKVRQFIVTSSSRNQVNLLVEYLFNGFKPFEFIISSEDVELKKPNPLPYLKAIQLSGINKNNSIVFEDSNPGLKSSLAANLPTIFVPSNIPIVLEENIKLDCILDSLGDENNVANVIKGPKLKKSYVDYS
;
A
#
# COMPACT_ATOMS: atom_id res chain seq x y z
N ILE A 1 -12.36 8.90 3.91
CA ILE A 1 -11.66 9.99 4.62
C ILE A 1 -10.17 9.72 4.51
N ASN A 2 -9.44 10.65 3.89
CA ASN A 2 -8.04 10.48 3.54
C ASN A 2 -7.12 11.27 4.46
N GLY A 3 -6.00 10.65 4.84
CA GLY A 3 -5.00 11.26 5.70
C GLY A 3 -5.30 11.12 7.21
N GLY A 4 -4.24 11.07 8.01
CA GLY A 4 -4.36 10.86 9.45
C GLY A 4 -5.08 12.00 10.17
N LYS A 5 -4.75 13.24 9.85
CA LYS A 5 -5.39 14.43 10.43
C LYS A 5 -6.90 14.48 10.13
N ASN A 6 -7.28 14.28 8.86
CA ASN A 6 -8.69 14.29 8.46
C ASN A 6 -9.50 13.17 9.12
N ARG A 7 -8.89 11.99 9.37
CA ARG A 7 -9.55 10.92 10.12
C ARG A 7 -9.77 11.30 11.57
N ILE A 8 -8.80 11.92 12.23
CA ILE A 8 -8.95 12.40 13.61
C ILE A 8 -10.08 13.42 13.68
N ALA A 9 -10.07 14.45 12.82
CA ALA A 9 -11.11 15.47 12.75
C ALA A 9 -12.51 14.87 12.51
N TYR A 10 -12.61 13.90 11.61
CA TYR A 10 -13.88 13.24 11.32
C TYR A 10 -14.43 12.47 12.53
N TYR A 11 -13.60 11.64 13.17
CA TYR A 11 -14.04 10.87 14.33
C TYR A 11 -14.33 11.76 15.53
N ALA A 12 -13.59 12.84 15.73
CA ALA A 12 -13.93 13.83 16.72
C ALA A 12 -15.34 14.39 16.47
N LYS A 13 -15.60 14.88 15.27
CA LYS A 13 -16.93 15.38 14.89
C LYS A 13 -18.02 14.32 15.02
N TYR A 14 -17.74 13.08 14.64
CA TYR A 14 -18.68 11.95 14.74
C TYR A 14 -19.06 11.66 16.21
N ASN A 15 -18.12 11.82 17.14
CA ASN A 15 -18.35 11.63 18.58
C ASN A 15 -18.79 12.92 19.31
N ASN A 16 -19.07 13.99 18.58
CA ASN A 16 -19.38 15.32 19.12
C ASN A 16 -18.25 15.92 19.99
N ASP A 17 -17.00 15.55 19.70
CA ASP A 17 -15.81 16.15 20.31
C ASP A 17 -15.39 17.39 19.50
N ASP A 18 -15.27 18.52 20.16
CA ASP A 18 -14.78 19.77 19.53
C ASP A 18 -13.26 19.87 19.73
N LEU A 19 -12.52 19.31 18.77
CA LEU A 19 -11.06 19.36 18.77
C LEU A 19 -10.55 20.53 17.94
N SER A 20 -9.71 21.38 18.57
CA SER A 20 -8.97 22.42 17.84
C SER A 20 -8.01 21.79 16.80
N GLU A 21 -7.65 22.57 15.78
CA GLU A 21 -6.66 22.15 14.78
C GLU A 21 -5.31 21.78 15.40
N ASP A 22 -4.87 22.54 16.42
CA ASP A 22 -3.64 22.26 17.15
C ASP A 22 -3.69 20.91 17.88
N LEU A 23 -4.82 20.57 18.49
CA LEU A 23 -4.99 19.30 19.18
C LEU A 23 -5.03 18.13 18.17
N ILE A 24 -5.70 18.29 17.05
CA ILE A 24 -5.69 17.33 15.94
C ILE A 24 -4.26 17.09 15.44
N LEU A 25 -3.48 18.15 15.29
CA LEU A 25 -2.07 18.06 14.88
C LEU A 25 -1.26 17.28 15.92
N LYS A 26 -1.38 17.64 17.20
CA LYS A 26 -0.67 16.98 18.30
C LYS A 26 -1.00 15.49 18.43
N ILE A 27 -2.29 15.12 18.31
CA ILE A 27 -2.73 13.72 18.29
C ILE A 27 -2.10 12.99 17.10
N HIS A 28 -2.08 13.63 15.93
CA HIS A 28 -1.47 13.05 14.73
C HIS A 28 0.04 12.82 14.91
N GLU A 29 0.78 13.78 15.44
CA GLU A 29 2.21 13.69 15.71
C GLU A 29 2.53 12.62 16.75
N THR A 30 1.77 12.57 17.84
CA THR A 30 1.91 11.53 18.87
C THR A 30 1.69 10.12 18.29
N LYS A 31 0.65 9.97 17.46
CA LYS A 31 0.43 8.70 16.73
C LYS A 31 1.62 8.34 15.83
N GLN A 32 2.19 9.32 15.11
CA GLN A 32 3.35 9.08 14.25
C GLN A 32 4.58 8.65 15.07
N PHE A 33 4.81 9.30 16.20
CA PHE A 33 5.88 8.91 17.11
C PHE A 33 5.72 7.46 17.58
N HIS A 34 4.55 7.08 18.08
CA HIS A 34 4.31 5.71 18.53
C HIS A 34 4.42 4.69 17.39
N TYR A 35 4.00 5.03 16.18
CA TYR A 35 4.17 4.16 15.01
C TYR A 35 5.65 3.88 14.71
N LEU A 36 6.50 4.92 14.77
CA LEU A 36 7.95 4.75 14.59
C LEU A 36 8.57 3.89 15.69
N GLU A 37 8.13 4.06 16.96
CA GLU A 37 8.59 3.22 18.06
C GLU A 37 8.18 1.73 17.88
N ILE A 38 7.00 1.46 17.36
CA ILE A 38 6.56 0.09 17.04
C ILE A 38 7.47 -0.54 15.97
N ILE A 39 7.82 0.21 14.92
CA ILE A 39 8.76 -0.27 13.90
C ILE A 39 10.11 -0.59 14.53
N LYS A 40 10.68 0.32 15.33
CA LYS A 40 11.97 0.14 15.98
C LYS A 40 12.01 -1.05 16.94
N LYS A 41 10.89 -1.37 17.59
CA LYS A 41 10.76 -2.51 18.52
C LYS A 41 10.56 -3.86 17.84
N ASN A 42 10.78 -3.96 16.55
CA ASN A 42 10.64 -5.21 15.79
C ASN A 42 9.23 -5.84 15.84
N CYS A 43 8.18 -5.01 15.98
CA CYS A 43 6.80 -5.46 16.06
C CYS A 43 6.08 -5.47 14.71
N VAL A 44 6.83 -5.34 13.60
CA VAL A 44 6.28 -5.31 12.24
C VAL A 44 6.88 -6.45 11.42
N SER A 45 6.04 -7.18 10.70
CA SER A 45 6.47 -8.26 9.81
C SER A 45 5.80 -8.13 8.44
N PHE A 46 6.35 -8.83 7.46
CA PHE A 46 5.70 -8.96 6.16
C PHE A 46 4.40 -9.75 6.26
N LYS A 47 3.41 -9.36 5.49
CA LYS A 47 2.27 -10.23 5.22
C LYS A 47 2.73 -11.42 4.38
N THR A 48 1.96 -12.52 4.48
CA THR A 48 2.23 -13.78 3.79
C THR A 48 2.52 -13.57 2.29
N GLY A 49 3.64 -14.07 1.84
CA GLY A 49 4.09 -14.06 0.46
C GLY A 49 4.73 -12.76 -0.02
N VAL A 50 4.63 -11.64 0.73
CA VAL A 50 5.15 -10.32 0.27
C VAL A 50 6.66 -10.36 0.07
N PHE A 51 7.43 -10.76 1.07
CA PHE A 51 8.89 -10.81 0.95
C PHE A 51 9.35 -11.80 -0.12
N ARG A 52 8.69 -12.98 -0.18
CA ARG A 52 8.98 -13.99 -1.20
C ARG A 52 8.80 -13.44 -2.61
N LEU A 53 7.65 -12.80 -2.89
CA LEU A 53 7.34 -12.25 -4.21
C LEU A 53 8.32 -11.12 -4.58
N ILE A 54 8.56 -10.16 -3.67
CA ILE A 54 9.51 -9.06 -3.90
C ILE A 54 10.90 -9.60 -4.24
N ASN A 55 11.37 -10.63 -3.53
CA ASN A 55 12.68 -11.23 -3.75
C ASN A 55 12.73 -12.02 -5.08
N GLU A 56 11.66 -12.72 -5.44
CA GLU A 56 11.53 -13.41 -6.73
C GLU A 56 11.58 -12.40 -7.89
N LEU A 57 10.78 -11.33 -7.83
CA LEU A 57 10.75 -10.28 -8.84
C LEU A 57 12.11 -9.58 -8.97
N HIS A 58 12.79 -9.33 -7.84
CA HIS A 58 14.14 -8.75 -7.87
C HIS A 58 15.15 -9.67 -8.58
N ARG A 59 15.15 -10.97 -8.28
CA ARG A 59 16.01 -11.96 -8.98
C ARG A 59 15.70 -12.07 -10.46
N LYS A 60 14.45 -11.86 -10.86
CA LYS A 60 14.00 -11.81 -12.26
C LYS A 60 14.26 -10.46 -12.92
N LYS A 61 14.89 -9.51 -12.22
CA LYS A 61 15.19 -8.15 -12.70
C LYS A 61 13.93 -7.34 -13.08
N VAL A 62 12.80 -7.66 -12.46
CA VAL A 62 11.57 -6.87 -12.58
C VAL A 62 11.75 -5.60 -11.77
N ARG A 63 11.51 -4.45 -12.38
CA ARG A 63 11.59 -3.14 -11.72
C ARG A 63 10.46 -2.99 -10.71
N GLN A 64 10.78 -2.57 -9.49
CA GLN A 64 9.83 -2.48 -8.38
C GLN A 64 9.85 -1.08 -7.76
N PHE A 65 8.67 -0.56 -7.43
CA PHE A 65 8.48 0.77 -6.88
C PHE A 65 7.50 0.73 -5.71
N ILE A 66 7.64 1.65 -4.76
CA ILE A 66 6.65 1.85 -3.70
C ILE A 66 5.88 3.13 -4.00
N VAL A 67 4.54 3.05 -3.91
CA VAL A 67 3.64 4.22 -3.96
C VAL A 67 2.79 4.21 -2.69
N THR A 68 3.00 5.19 -1.80
CA THR A 68 2.39 5.20 -0.48
C THR A 68 1.83 6.56 -0.08
N SER A 69 0.83 6.57 0.81
CA SER A 69 0.36 7.80 1.48
C SER A 69 1.07 8.08 2.80
N SER A 70 2.05 7.25 3.18
CA SER A 70 2.91 7.50 4.34
C SER A 70 3.96 8.57 4.04
N SER A 71 4.50 9.20 5.09
CA SER A 71 5.62 10.14 4.93
C SER A 71 6.90 9.44 4.47
N ARG A 72 7.78 10.18 3.84
CA ARG A 72 9.09 9.70 3.36
C ARG A 72 9.87 9.03 4.49
N ASN A 73 9.94 9.68 5.64
CA ASN A 73 10.66 9.16 6.79
C ASN A 73 10.09 7.82 7.27
N GLN A 74 8.77 7.69 7.35
CA GLN A 74 8.12 6.45 7.80
C GLN A 74 8.38 5.29 6.86
N VAL A 75 8.24 5.50 5.55
CA VAL A 75 8.43 4.41 4.58
C VAL A 75 9.90 4.01 4.48
N ASN A 76 10.83 4.95 4.54
CA ASN A 76 12.26 4.64 4.53
C ASN A 76 12.66 3.81 5.76
N LEU A 77 12.22 4.21 6.95
CA LEU A 77 12.50 3.46 8.18
C LEU A 77 11.90 2.05 8.13
N LEU A 78 10.67 1.92 7.63
CA LEU A 78 10.02 0.61 7.49
C LEU A 78 10.76 -0.29 6.49
N VAL A 79 11.17 0.25 5.35
CA VAL A 79 11.91 -0.48 4.32
C VAL A 79 13.29 -0.88 4.85
N GLU A 80 14.02 0.03 5.49
CA GLU A 80 15.31 -0.27 6.11
C GLU A 80 15.20 -1.39 7.12
N TYR A 81 14.20 -1.31 8.01
CA TYR A 81 13.95 -2.32 9.03
C TYR A 81 13.58 -3.69 8.42
N LEU A 82 12.58 -3.72 7.53
CA LEU A 82 12.06 -4.99 6.99
C LEU A 82 13.03 -5.67 6.02
N PHE A 83 13.84 -4.91 5.29
CA PHE A 83 14.72 -5.45 4.25
C PHE A 83 16.20 -5.53 4.69
N ASN A 84 16.57 -4.95 5.82
CA ASN A 84 17.91 -5.07 6.42
C ASN A 84 19.05 -4.89 5.41
N GLY A 85 19.04 -3.77 4.69
CA GLY A 85 20.04 -3.43 3.67
C GLY A 85 19.77 -3.98 2.26
N PHE A 86 18.81 -4.91 2.08
CA PHE A 86 18.36 -5.32 0.76
C PHE A 86 17.53 -4.20 0.10
N LYS A 87 17.85 -3.82 -1.13
CA LYS A 87 17.23 -2.67 -1.83
C LYS A 87 16.50 -3.14 -3.11
N PRO A 88 15.31 -3.74 -2.99
CA PRO A 88 14.56 -4.22 -4.15
C PRO A 88 13.87 -3.10 -4.94
N PHE A 89 13.65 -1.94 -4.32
CA PHE A 89 12.87 -0.85 -4.92
C PHE A 89 13.79 0.21 -5.56
N GLU A 90 13.47 0.58 -6.78
CA GLU A 90 14.21 1.59 -7.52
C GLU A 90 13.95 3.00 -6.98
N PHE A 91 12.68 3.29 -6.64
CA PHE A 91 12.30 4.53 -5.96
C PHE A 91 10.98 4.37 -5.18
N ILE A 92 10.67 5.41 -4.39
CA ILE A 92 9.48 5.49 -3.56
C ILE A 92 8.75 6.80 -3.88
N ILE A 93 7.44 6.73 -4.15
CA ILE A 93 6.54 7.87 -4.13
C ILE A 93 5.83 7.90 -2.78
N SER A 94 6.14 8.91 -1.99
CA SER A 94 5.57 9.15 -0.65
C SER A 94 4.47 10.21 -0.68
N SER A 95 3.88 10.50 0.48
CA SER A 95 2.87 11.56 0.61
C SER A 95 3.40 12.98 0.35
N GLU A 96 4.72 13.16 0.33
CA GLU A 96 5.40 14.45 0.15
C GLU A 96 5.75 14.71 -1.31
N ASP A 97 5.68 13.69 -2.16
CA ASP A 97 6.03 13.78 -3.57
C ASP A 97 4.87 14.25 -4.45
N VAL A 98 3.66 14.33 -3.90
CA VAL A 98 2.43 14.64 -4.65
C VAL A 98 1.53 15.58 -3.87
N GLU A 99 0.90 16.52 -4.58
CA GLU A 99 -0.08 17.42 -3.99
C GLU A 99 -1.39 16.68 -3.65
N LEU A 100 -1.84 15.81 -4.54
CA LEU A 100 -3.07 15.04 -4.39
C LEU A 100 -2.74 13.58 -4.06
N LYS A 101 -3.10 13.19 -2.82
CA LYS A 101 -2.86 11.85 -2.28
C LYS A 101 -3.94 10.86 -2.74
N LYS A 102 -3.69 9.55 -2.57
CA LYS A 102 -4.72 8.51 -2.78
C LYS A 102 -6.02 8.90 -2.05
N PRO A 103 -7.20 8.77 -2.70
CA PRO A 103 -7.52 8.00 -3.89
C PRO A 103 -7.31 8.72 -5.24
N ASN A 104 -6.71 9.92 -5.26
CA ASN A 104 -6.36 10.57 -6.52
C ASN A 104 -5.35 9.71 -7.28
N PRO A 105 -5.43 9.61 -8.64
CA PRO A 105 -4.49 8.82 -9.45
C PRO A 105 -3.07 9.37 -9.49
N LEU A 106 -2.86 10.63 -9.10
CA LEU A 106 -1.59 11.35 -9.24
C LEU A 106 -0.36 10.58 -8.70
N PRO A 107 -0.39 9.90 -7.52
CA PRO A 107 0.76 9.15 -7.04
C PRO A 107 1.21 8.05 -8.01
N TYR A 108 0.26 7.32 -8.60
CA TYR A 108 0.56 6.27 -9.56
C TYR A 108 0.98 6.83 -10.92
N LEU A 109 0.33 7.90 -11.40
CA LEU A 109 0.72 8.57 -12.64
C LEU A 109 2.14 9.11 -12.55
N LYS A 110 2.53 9.66 -11.39
CA LYS A 110 3.91 10.11 -11.14
C LYS A 110 4.90 8.95 -11.16
N ALA A 111 4.55 7.81 -10.56
CA ALA A 111 5.39 6.62 -10.59
C ALA A 111 5.61 6.10 -12.02
N ILE A 112 4.55 6.04 -12.84
CA ILE A 112 4.64 5.66 -14.26
C ILE A 112 5.52 6.66 -15.03
N GLN A 113 5.31 7.96 -14.84
CA GLN A 113 6.11 9.00 -15.48
C GLN A 113 7.60 8.87 -15.15
N LEU A 114 7.95 8.74 -13.88
CA LEU A 114 9.35 8.62 -13.43
C LEU A 114 9.99 7.32 -13.89
N SER A 115 9.24 6.23 -13.92
CA SER A 115 9.77 4.94 -14.37
C SER A 115 9.97 4.87 -15.88
N GLY A 116 9.23 5.65 -16.67
CA GLY A 116 9.19 5.55 -18.13
C GLY A 116 8.56 4.24 -18.65
N ILE A 117 7.90 3.46 -17.78
CA ILE A 117 7.28 2.19 -18.15
C ILE A 117 5.90 2.44 -18.76
N ASN A 118 5.56 1.65 -19.79
CA ASN A 118 4.19 1.63 -20.31
C ASN A 118 3.24 1.05 -19.23
N LYS A 119 2.08 1.68 -19.03
CA LYS A 119 1.05 1.25 -18.06
C LYS A 119 0.66 -0.22 -18.24
N ASN A 120 0.56 -0.69 -19.48
CA ASN A 120 0.17 -2.07 -19.80
C ASN A 120 1.23 -3.11 -19.42
N ASN A 121 2.46 -2.66 -19.15
CA ASN A 121 3.58 -3.51 -18.70
C ASN A 121 3.83 -3.36 -17.18
N SER A 122 2.86 -2.87 -16.45
CA SER A 122 2.93 -2.70 -15.01
C SER A 122 1.75 -3.36 -14.32
N ILE A 123 1.94 -3.75 -13.08
CA ILE A 123 0.89 -4.27 -12.21
C ILE A 123 1.01 -3.62 -10.84
N VAL A 124 -0.12 -3.32 -10.23
CA VAL A 124 -0.21 -2.75 -8.89
C VAL A 124 -0.71 -3.81 -7.91
N PHE A 125 -0.07 -3.89 -6.75
CA PHE A 125 -0.58 -4.61 -5.59
C PHE A 125 -1.05 -3.58 -4.57
N GLU A 126 -2.30 -3.67 -4.16
CA GLU A 126 -2.92 -2.76 -3.20
C GLU A 126 -3.70 -3.48 -2.12
N ASP A 127 -3.71 -2.89 -0.92
CA ASP A 127 -4.36 -3.47 0.26
C ASP A 127 -5.46 -2.57 0.85
N SER A 128 -5.59 -1.35 0.35
CA SER A 128 -6.48 -0.32 0.88
C SER A 128 -7.45 0.21 -0.17
N ASN A 129 -8.67 0.58 0.24
CA ASN A 129 -9.65 1.20 -0.66
C ASN A 129 -9.15 2.49 -1.32
N PRO A 130 -8.49 3.43 -0.59
CA PRO A 130 -7.93 4.62 -1.25
C PRO A 130 -6.85 4.28 -2.29
N GLY A 131 -6.02 3.27 -2.01
CA GLY A 131 -5.00 2.80 -2.93
C GLY A 131 -5.60 2.14 -4.17
N LEU A 132 -6.58 1.25 -3.97
CA LEU A 132 -7.33 0.61 -5.05
C LEU A 132 -7.98 1.65 -5.98
N LYS A 133 -8.73 2.62 -5.42
CA LYS A 133 -9.34 3.69 -6.22
C LYS A 133 -8.30 4.50 -6.99
N SER A 134 -7.15 4.78 -6.38
CA SER A 134 -6.05 5.53 -7.00
C SER A 134 -5.44 4.78 -8.19
N SER A 135 -5.16 3.49 -8.05
CA SER A 135 -4.57 2.67 -9.11
C SER A 135 -5.55 2.46 -10.28
N LEU A 136 -6.82 2.19 -9.99
CA LEU A 136 -7.86 2.06 -11.01
C LEU A 136 -8.11 3.38 -11.75
N ALA A 137 -8.15 4.52 -11.04
CA ALA A 137 -8.28 5.84 -11.66
C ALA A 137 -7.06 6.21 -12.52
N ALA A 138 -5.88 5.64 -12.24
CA ALA A 138 -4.70 5.74 -13.08
C ALA A 138 -4.74 4.80 -14.30
N ASN A 139 -5.78 3.96 -14.44
CA ASN A 139 -5.91 2.90 -15.44
C ASN A 139 -4.74 1.91 -15.40
N LEU A 140 -4.43 1.39 -14.21
CA LEU A 140 -3.39 0.40 -14.00
C LEU A 140 -3.98 -0.96 -13.64
N PRO A 141 -3.48 -2.07 -14.22
CA PRO A 141 -3.83 -3.41 -13.76
C PRO A 141 -3.53 -3.54 -12.27
N THR A 142 -4.52 -3.99 -11.49
CA THR A 142 -4.41 -4.02 -10.03
C THR A 142 -4.85 -5.36 -9.47
N ILE A 143 -4.00 -5.97 -8.66
CA ILE A 143 -4.31 -7.08 -7.77
C ILE A 143 -4.60 -6.51 -6.39
N PHE A 144 -5.78 -6.79 -5.86
CA PHE A 144 -6.19 -6.33 -4.55
C PHE A 144 -6.01 -7.42 -3.51
N VAL A 145 -5.20 -7.14 -2.50
CA VAL A 145 -4.91 -8.04 -1.38
C VAL A 145 -5.31 -7.31 -0.09
N PRO A 146 -6.59 -7.38 0.31
CA PRO A 146 -7.13 -6.58 1.39
C PRO A 146 -6.36 -6.77 2.70
N SER A 147 -6.25 -5.69 3.47
CA SER A 147 -5.84 -5.79 4.87
C SER A 147 -6.95 -6.47 5.68
N ASN A 148 -6.62 -7.04 6.86
CA ASN A 148 -7.57 -7.78 7.72
C ASN A 148 -8.79 -6.96 8.22
N ILE A 149 -8.97 -5.75 7.75
CA ILE A 149 -10.12 -4.89 8.04
C ILE A 149 -11.20 -5.21 7.01
N PRO A 150 -12.46 -5.46 7.42
CA PRO A 150 -13.54 -5.66 6.47
C PRO A 150 -13.58 -4.55 5.43
N ILE A 151 -13.46 -4.92 4.17
CA ILE A 151 -13.45 -3.96 3.08
C ILE A 151 -14.81 -4.01 2.42
N VAL A 152 -15.54 -2.91 2.53
CA VAL A 152 -16.73 -2.70 1.73
C VAL A 152 -16.27 -2.18 0.36
N LEU A 153 -16.27 -3.06 -0.64
CA LEU A 153 -16.09 -2.65 -2.02
C LEU A 153 -17.37 -1.96 -2.48
N GLU A 154 -17.24 -0.80 -3.10
CA GLU A 154 -18.37 -0.16 -3.75
C GLU A 154 -18.81 -1.03 -4.97
N GLU A 155 -20.12 -1.20 -5.17
CA GLU A 155 -20.68 -2.10 -6.18
C GLU A 155 -20.20 -1.82 -7.63
N ASN A 156 -19.75 -0.60 -7.91
CA ASN A 156 -19.30 -0.16 -9.22
C ASN A 156 -17.81 -0.38 -9.51
N ILE A 157 -17.04 -0.93 -8.55
CA ILE A 157 -15.61 -1.17 -8.77
C ILE A 157 -15.43 -2.45 -9.58
N LYS A 158 -15.05 -2.29 -10.86
CA LYS A 158 -14.57 -3.41 -11.69
C LYS A 158 -13.15 -3.76 -11.28
N LEU A 159 -12.99 -4.86 -10.63
CA LEU A 159 -11.71 -5.38 -10.19
C LEU A 159 -11.54 -6.80 -10.74
N ASP A 160 -10.41 -7.05 -11.38
CA ASP A 160 -10.17 -8.30 -12.08
C ASP A 160 -9.61 -9.39 -11.15
N CYS A 161 -8.91 -9.00 -10.08
CA CYS A 161 -8.29 -9.95 -9.17
C CYS A 161 -8.33 -9.47 -7.72
N ILE A 162 -8.86 -10.33 -6.84
CA ILE A 162 -8.84 -10.17 -5.38
C ILE A 162 -8.30 -11.45 -4.77
N LEU A 163 -7.29 -11.32 -3.92
CA LEU A 163 -6.67 -12.42 -3.19
C LEU A 163 -6.75 -12.16 -1.69
N ASP A 164 -6.78 -13.22 -0.87
CA ASP A 164 -6.66 -13.09 0.58
C ASP A 164 -5.21 -12.81 1.02
N SER A 165 -4.25 -13.33 0.27
CA SER A 165 -2.82 -13.16 0.50
C SER A 165 -2.04 -13.35 -0.81
N LEU A 166 -0.72 -13.14 -0.78
CA LEU A 166 0.15 -13.48 -1.92
C LEU A 166 0.64 -14.93 -1.85
N GLY A 167 0.42 -15.61 -0.74
CA GLY A 167 0.80 -16.99 -0.51
C GLY A 167 2.31 -17.24 -0.50
N ASP A 168 2.66 -18.42 -0.02
CA ASP A 168 4.01 -18.97 -0.06
C ASP A 168 3.93 -20.51 -0.14
N GLU A 169 5.06 -21.19 0.00
CA GLU A 169 5.12 -22.65 -0.07
C GLU A 169 4.31 -23.35 1.02
N ASN A 170 4.12 -22.70 2.18
CA ASN A 170 3.42 -23.25 3.34
C ASN A 170 1.99 -22.69 3.49
N ASN A 171 1.69 -21.56 2.87
CA ASN A 171 0.43 -20.84 3.01
C ASN A 171 -0.19 -20.55 1.65
N VAL A 172 -1.28 -21.23 1.34
CA VAL A 172 -1.99 -21.10 0.06
C VAL A 172 -2.65 -19.73 -0.05
N ALA A 173 -2.46 -19.05 -1.17
CA ALA A 173 -3.25 -17.87 -1.54
C ALA A 173 -4.59 -18.31 -2.12
N ASN A 174 -5.69 -17.79 -1.58
CA ASN A 174 -7.03 -18.03 -2.10
C ASN A 174 -7.49 -16.90 -3.01
N VAL A 175 -7.99 -17.27 -4.18
CA VAL A 175 -8.61 -16.33 -5.10
C VAL A 175 -10.04 -16.06 -4.64
N ILE A 176 -10.31 -14.84 -4.17
CA ILE A 176 -11.66 -14.38 -3.81
C ILE A 176 -12.43 -14.01 -5.08
N LYS A 177 -11.74 -13.37 -6.04
CA LYS A 177 -12.28 -13.02 -7.36
C LYS A 177 -11.15 -13.03 -8.39
N GLY A 178 -11.41 -13.55 -9.58
CA GLY A 178 -10.46 -13.53 -10.69
C GLY A 178 -10.05 -14.91 -11.19
N PRO A 179 -9.02 -14.98 -12.02
CA PRO A 179 -8.51 -16.24 -12.56
C PRO A 179 -7.88 -17.08 -11.45
N LYS A 180 -7.95 -18.40 -11.60
CA LYS A 180 -7.26 -19.32 -10.70
C LYS A 180 -5.74 -19.14 -10.82
N LEU A 181 -5.07 -19.17 -9.68
CA LEU A 181 -3.60 -19.22 -9.67
C LEU A 181 -3.11 -20.56 -10.23
N LYS A 182 -1.99 -20.54 -10.94
CA LYS A 182 -1.34 -21.77 -11.43
C LYS A 182 -0.65 -22.54 -10.31
N LYS A 183 -0.23 -21.85 -9.26
CA LYS A 183 0.38 -22.38 -8.04
C LYS A 183 -0.43 -22.00 -6.81
N SER A 184 -0.05 -22.49 -5.67
CA SER A 184 -0.64 -22.10 -4.37
C SER A 184 -0.32 -20.68 -3.94
N TYR A 185 0.45 -19.93 -4.73
CA TYR A 185 0.89 -18.56 -4.44
C TYR A 185 1.07 -17.75 -5.74
N VAL A 186 1.08 -16.43 -5.61
CA VAL A 186 1.39 -15.50 -6.71
C VAL A 186 2.88 -15.57 -7.04
N ASP A 187 3.22 -15.78 -8.29
CA ASP A 187 4.59 -15.79 -8.80
C ASP A 187 4.74 -14.97 -10.08
N TYR A 188 5.93 -14.99 -10.66
CA TYR A 188 6.25 -14.25 -11.88
C TYR A 188 5.70 -14.91 -13.16
N SER A 189 5.27 -16.17 -13.14
CA SER A 189 4.90 -16.95 -14.36
C SER A 189 3.52 -16.61 -14.93
#